data_348eee40dd42355885259fe1301624b6
#
_entry.id   348eee40dd42355885259fe1301624b6
#
_cell.length_a   1.000
_cell.length_b   1.000
_cell.length_c   1.000
_cell.angle_alpha   90.00
_cell.angle_beta   90.00
_cell.angle_gamma   90.00
#
_symmetry.space_group_name_H-M   'P 1'
#
loop_
_entity.id
_entity.type
_entity.pdbx_description
1 polymer ?
#
loop_
_entity_poly.entity_id
_entity_poly.type
_entity_poly.pdbx_seq_one_letter_code
_entity_poly.pdbx_strand_id
1 'polypeptide(L)'
;MRDAERRIKEQVKLPENYLVEFGGQFENLQKARTRLMVVVPATLALIFVLVFMSFGSVQQTLIIYTGVPLAATGGVLALWVCGMPFSISAAVGFIALSGVAVLDGLVMLTYFNQLREQGKSVRDAVVEGSLTRLRPVLMTALVASFGFVPMALATGAGAEVQKPLAIVVIGGLLSSTFLKLILLPVLYDWFEKQDRRVQSTVPQSVETRG
;
A
#
# COMPACT_ATOMS: atom_id res chain seq x y z
N MET A 1 -27.28 -16.77 -0.67
CA MET A 1 -27.57 -16.69 0.77
C MET A 1 -28.80 -15.87 1.09
N ARG A 2 -28.98 -14.68 0.58
CA ARG A 2 -30.26 -13.93 0.72
C ARG A 2 -31.49 -14.76 0.31
N ASP A 3 -31.34 -15.61 -0.72
CA ASP A 3 -32.42 -16.53 -1.14
C ASP A 3 -32.66 -17.69 -0.14
N ALA A 4 -31.62 -18.16 0.53
CA ALA A 4 -31.77 -19.17 1.59
C ALA A 4 -32.44 -18.60 2.85
N GLU A 5 -32.05 -17.39 3.27
CA GLU A 5 -32.72 -16.66 4.36
C GLU A 5 -34.21 -16.43 4.08
N ARG A 6 -34.51 -16.04 2.83
CA ARG A 6 -35.89 -15.79 2.40
C ARG A 6 -36.72 -17.06 2.40
N ARG A 7 -36.16 -18.16 1.87
CA ARG A 7 -36.82 -19.48 1.85
C ARG A 7 -37.04 -20.05 3.25
N ILE A 8 -36.08 -19.87 4.16
CA ILE A 8 -36.22 -20.31 5.56
C ILE A 8 -37.31 -19.52 6.26
N LYS A 9 -37.36 -18.19 6.09
CA LYS A 9 -38.41 -17.33 6.65
C LYS A 9 -39.80 -17.62 6.07
N GLU A 10 -39.90 -18.06 4.81
CA GLU A 10 -41.15 -18.35 4.12
C GLU A 10 -41.65 -19.78 4.40
N GLN A 11 -40.76 -20.75 4.59
CA GLN A 11 -41.09 -22.17 4.69
C GLN A 11 -41.10 -22.73 6.11
N VAL A 12 -40.44 -22.09 7.06
CA VAL A 12 -40.36 -22.56 8.46
C VAL A 12 -41.13 -21.61 9.36
N LYS A 13 -42.33 -22.04 9.79
CA LYS A 13 -43.07 -21.34 10.88
C LYS A 13 -42.37 -21.64 12.20
N LEU A 14 -41.56 -20.72 12.68
CA LEU A 14 -40.93 -20.81 13.99
C LEU A 14 -41.93 -20.48 15.11
N PRO A 15 -41.98 -21.23 16.21
CA PRO A 15 -42.72 -20.84 17.40
C PRO A 15 -42.23 -19.50 17.98
N GLU A 16 -43.10 -18.76 18.62
CA GLU A 16 -42.75 -17.54 19.34
C GLU A 16 -41.65 -17.84 20.37
N ASN A 17 -40.48 -17.26 20.24
CA ASN A 17 -39.24 -17.40 21.01
C ASN A 17 -38.10 -18.17 20.33
N TYR A 18 -38.17 -18.54 19.07
CA TYR A 18 -37.01 -19.08 18.34
C TYR A 18 -36.38 -18.02 17.44
N LEU A 19 -35.11 -17.74 17.68
CA LEU A 19 -34.29 -16.89 16.82
C LEU A 19 -33.46 -17.80 15.89
N VAL A 20 -33.57 -17.58 14.59
CA VAL A 20 -32.65 -18.20 13.62
C VAL A 20 -31.39 -17.36 13.57
N GLU A 21 -30.34 -17.83 14.21
CA GLU A 21 -29.03 -17.23 14.18
C GLU A 21 -28.14 -18.02 13.23
N PHE A 22 -27.69 -17.37 12.14
CA PHE A 22 -26.72 -17.98 11.23
C PHE A 22 -25.33 -17.88 11.87
N GLY A 23 -25.04 -18.81 12.78
CA GLY A 23 -23.74 -18.93 13.43
C GLY A 23 -22.70 -19.53 12.49
N GLY A 24 -21.41 -19.22 12.73
CA GLY A 24 -20.28 -19.81 12.05
C GLY A 24 -19.47 -18.85 11.17
N GLN A 25 -18.89 -19.38 10.10
CA GLN A 25 -17.97 -18.63 9.23
C GLN A 25 -18.58 -17.35 8.63
N PHE A 26 -19.88 -17.33 8.36
CA PHE A 26 -20.54 -16.19 7.72
C PHE A 26 -20.66 -14.97 8.65
N GLU A 27 -21.04 -15.17 9.90
CA GLU A 27 -21.11 -14.11 10.90
C GLU A 27 -19.71 -13.52 11.16
N ASN A 28 -18.72 -14.39 11.26
CA ASN A 28 -17.32 -13.98 11.40
C ASN A 28 -16.82 -13.20 10.18
N LEU A 29 -17.20 -13.59 8.97
CA LEU A 29 -16.90 -12.86 7.73
C LEU A 29 -17.52 -11.47 7.71
N GLN A 30 -18.76 -11.35 8.15
CA GLN A 30 -19.48 -10.08 8.16
C GLN A 30 -18.91 -9.12 9.22
N LYS A 31 -18.63 -9.63 10.42
CA LYS A 31 -17.97 -8.88 11.50
C LYS A 31 -16.54 -8.44 11.07
N ALA A 32 -15.78 -9.33 10.46
CA ALA A 32 -14.45 -9.02 9.97
C ALA A 32 -14.47 -8.00 8.83
N ARG A 33 -15.43 -8.10 7.88
CA ARG A 33 -15.61 -7.11 6.82
C ARG A 33 -15.90 -5.72 7.38
N THR A 34 -16.80 -5.61 8.35
CA THR A 34 -17.13 -4.33 8.99
C THR A 34 -15.91 -3.74 9.71
N ARG A 35 -15.15 -4.57 10.43
CA ARG A 35 -13.90 -4.14 11.09
C ARG A 35 -12.86 -3.67 10.08
N LEU A 36 -12.67 -4.39 8.98
CA LEU A 36 -11.72 -4.00 7.93
C LEU A 36 -12.09 -2.69 7.26
N MET A 37 -13.38 -2.40 7.05
CA MET A 37 -13.84 -1.12 6.50
C MET A 37 -13.44 0.09 7.36
N VAL A 38 -13.23 -0.10 8.65
CA VAL A 38 -12.78 0.96 9.57
C VAL A 38 -11.25 0.91 9.72
N VAL A 39 -10.68 -0.28 9.91
CA VAL A 39 -9.24 -0.44 10.18
C VAL A 39 -8.39 -0.04 8.98
N VAL A 40 -8.78 -0.40 7.75
CA VAL A 40 -7.99 -0.07 6.54
C VAL A 40 -7.85 1.45 6.35
N PRO A 41 -8.94 2.24 6.30
CA PRO A 41 -8.81 3.69 6.17
C PRO A 41 -8.09 4.33 7.35
N ALA A 42 -8.33 3.86 8.58
CA ALA A 42 -7.66 4.37 9.77
C ALA A 42 -6.14 4.13 9.72
N THR A 43 -5.72 2.93 9.30
CA THR A 43 -4.30 2.60 9.13
C THR A 43 -3.66 3.46 8.03
N LEU A 44 -4.33 3.60 6.88
CA LEU A 44 -3.84 4.44 5.80
C LEU A 44 -3.74 5.91 6.21
N ALA A 45 -4.74 6.44 6.93
CA ALA A 45 -4.70 7.80 7.45
C ALA A 45 -3.57 7.99 8.47
N LEU A 46 -3.36 7.02 9.36
CA LEU A 46 -2.26 7.04 10.32
C LEU A 46 -0.91 7.07 9.62
N ILE A 47 -0.70 6.21 8.63
CA ILE A 47 0.52 6.17 7.83
C ILE A 47 0.72 7.52 7.13
N PHE A 48 -0.32 8.11 6.55
CA PHE A 48 -0.24 9.41 5.91
C PHE A 48 0.21 10.51 6.88
N VAL A 49 -0.38 10.55 8.07
CA VAL A 49 -0.01 11.53 9.11
C VAL A 49 1.45 11.36 9.55
N LEU A 50 1.89 10.12 9.77
CA LEU A 50 3.29 9.84 10.18
C LEU A 50 4.29 10.26 9.11
N VAL A 51 4.01 9.96 7.83
CA VAL A 51 4.87 10.39 6.71
C VAL A 51 4.87 11.91 6.58
N PHE A 52 3.71 12.55 6.70
CA PHE A 52 3.61 14.00 6.68
C PHE A 52 4.42 14.68 7.81
N MET A 53 4.35 14.13 9.03
CA MET A 53 5.16 14.62 10.15
C MET A 53 6.67 14.44 9.92
N SER A 54 7.07 13.43 9.17
CA SER A 54 8.48 13.14 8.86
C SER A 54 9.09 14.14 7.85
N PHE A 55 8.31 14.57 6.86
CA PHE A 55 8.82 15.43 5.77
C PHE A 55 8.37 16.90 5.86
N GLY A 56 7.29 17.19 6.58
CA GLY A 56 6.70 18.52 6.65
C GLY A 56 6.14 19.04 5.31
N SER A 57 6.10 18.20 4.27
CA SER A 57 5.66 18.56 2.92
C SER A 57 4.58 17.61 2.42
N VAL A 58 3.43 18.19 2.03
CA VAL A 58 2.30 17.43 1.43
C VAL A 58 2.71 16.80 0.10
N GLN A 59 3.51 17.50 -0.71
CA GLN A 59 3.96 17.01 -2.01
C GLN A 59 4.81 15.74 -1.86
N GLN A 60 5.80 15.76 -0.97
CA GLN A 60 6.66 14.61 -0.72
C GLN A 60 5.87 13.43 -0.14
N THR A 61 4.93 13.71 0.76
CA THR A 61 4.01 12.71 1.31
C THR A 61 3.17 12.06 0.23
N LEU A 62 2.61 12.83 -0.70
CA LEU A 62 1.81 12.30 -1.80
C LEU A 62 2.65 11.45 -2.75
N ILE A 63 3.88 11.85 -3.06
CA ILE A 63 4.80 11.05 -3.90
C ILE A 63 5.02 9.67 -3.27
N ILE A 64 5.33 9.61 -1.97
CA ILE A 64 5.51 8.35 -1.26
C ILE A 64 4.22 7.53 -1.27
N TYR A 65 3.09 8.20 -1.06
CA TYR A 65 1.79 7.55 -0.94
C TYR A 65 1.30 6.94 -2.25
N THR A 66 1.77 7.42 -3.42
CA THR A 66 1.51 6.77 -4.72
C THR A 66 2.04 5.32 -4.78
N GLY A 67 3.01 4.98 -3.93
CA GLY A 67 3.49 3.61 -3.78
C GLY A 67 2.41 2.62 -3.30
N VAL A 68 1.41 3.09 -2.54
CA VAL A 68 0.34 2.23 -2.00
C VAL A 68 -0.57 1.67 -3.10
N PRO A 69 -1.19 2.49 -3.98
CA PRO A 69 -1.98 1.95 -5.09
C PRO A 69 -1.16 1.11 -6.06
N LEU A 70 0.12 1.45 -6.29
CA LEU A 70 1.00 0.65 -7.13
C LEU A 70 1.27 -0.74 -6.55
N ALA A 71 1.48 -0.83 -5.24
CA ALA A 71 1.63 -2.10 -4.55
C ALA A 71 0.30 -2.89 -4.58
N ALA A 72 -0.82 -2.21 -4.38
CA ALA A 72 -2.13 -2.83 -4.42
C ALA A 72 -2.46 -3.44 -5.79
N THR A 73 -2.12 -2.78 -6.90
CA THR A 73 -2.32 -3.35 -8.24
C THR A 73 -1.55 -4.66 -8.42
N GLY A 74 -0.30 -4.74 -7.94
CA GLY A 74 0.48 -5.97 -7.97
C GLY A 74 -0.12 -7.10 -7.14
N GLY A 75 -0.62 -6.78 -5.94
CA GLY A 75 -1.31 -7.74 -5.08
C GLY A 75 -2.61 -8.27 -5.70
N VAL A 76 -3.40 -7.40 -6.33
CA VAL A 76 -4.63 -7.80 -7.05
C VAL A 76 -4.31 -8.68 -8.25
N LEU A 77 -3.31 -8.31 -9.05
CA LEU A 77 -2.87 -9.11 -10.20
C LEU A 77 -2.37 -10.49 -9.76
N ALA A 78 -1.62 -10.57 -8.66
CA ALA A 78 -1.16 -11.86 -8.14
C ALA A 78 -2.31 -12.77 -7.68
N LEU A 79 -3.32 -12.23 -7.00
CA LEU A 79 -4.53 -12.98 -6.63
C LEU A 79 -5.27 -13.48 -7.88
N TRP A 80 -5.40 -12.63 -8.89
CA TRP A 80 -6.08 -12.96 -10.14
C TRP A 80 -5.36 -14.07 -10.90
N VAL A 81 -4.04 -13.98 -11.06
CA VAL A 81 -3.23 -15.01 -11.72
C VAL A 81 -3.29 -16.35 -10.98
N CYS A 82 -3.33 -16.32 -9.64
CA CYS A 82 -3.48 -17.52 -8.83
C CYS A 82 -4.92 -18.04 -8.73
N GLY A 83 -5.90 -17.39 -9.36
CA GLY A 83 -7.32 -17.77 -9.31
C GLY A 83 -7.93 -17.72 -7.92
N MET A 84 -7.40 -16.88 -7.02
CA MET A 84 -7.85 -16.79 -5.63
C MET A 84 -8.84 -15.65 -5.43
N PRO A 85 -9.95 -15.93 -4.69
CA PRO A 85 -10.92 -14.88 -4.37
C PRO A 85 -10.33 -13.90 -3.33
N PHE A 86 -10.81 -12.66 -3.37
CA PHE A 86 -10.48 -11.68 -2.35
C PHE A 86 -11.03 -12.13 -0.98
N SER A 87 -10.12 -12.42 -0.05
CA SER A 87 -10.42 -12.89 1.30
C SER A 87 -10.03 -11.85 2.36
N ILE A 88 -10.47 -12.07 3.60
CA ILE A 88 -10.06 -11.25 4.75
C ILE A 88 -8.54 -11.28 4.92
N SER A 89 -7.93 -12.46 4.73
CA SER A 89 -6.48 -12.64 4.80
C SER A 89 -5.74 -11.85 3.72
N ALA A 90 -6.30 -11.81 2.50
CA ALA A 90 -5.78 -10.96 1.44
C ALA A 90 -5.84 -9.48 1.83
N ALA A 91 -6.94 -9.02 2.46
CA ALA A 91 -7.06 -7.64 2.94
C ALA A 91 -6.00 -7.29 4.00
N VAL A 92 -5.71 -8.21 4.93
CA VAL A 92 -4.58 -8.05 5.88
C VAL A 92 -3.25 -7.97 5.15
N GLY A 93 -3.06 -8.79 4.10
CA GLY A 93 -1.89 -8.71 3.22
C GLY A 93 -1.74 -7.34 2.56
N PHE A 94 -2.83 -6.72 2.10
CA PHE A 94 -2.80 -5.36 1.54
C PHE A 94 -2.42 -4.30 2.57
N ILE A 95 -2.85 -4.42 3.83
CA ILE A 95 -2.44 -3.51 4.90
C ILE A 95 -0.93 -3.61 5.13
N ALA A 96 -0.42 -4.84 5.31
CA ALA A 96 1.01 -5.08 5.49
C ALA A 96 1.83 -4.55 4.30
N LEU A 97 1.38 -4.84 3.08
CA LEU A 97 2.00 -4.40 1.84
C LEU A 97 2.04 -2.88 1.73
N SER A 98 0.97 -2.17 2.14
CA SER A 98 0.92 -0.71 2.11
C SER A 98 1.97 -0.09 3.04
N GLY A 99 2.18 -0.67 4.22
CA GLY A 99 3.22 -0.24 5.16
C GLY A 99 4.62 -0.38 4.58
N VAL A 100 4.94 -1.54 4.01
CA VAL A 100 6.24 -1.78 3.35
C VAL A 100 6.42 -0.86 2.15
N ALA A 101 5.36 -0.68 1.35
CA ALA A 101 5.39 0.20 0.19
C ALA A 101 5.73 1.65 0.56
N VAL A 102 5.16 2.16 1.63
CA VAL A 102 5.45 3.51 2.12
C VAL A 102 6.87 3.61 2.68
N LEU A 103 7.31 2.60 3.45
CA LEU A 103 8.64 2.57 4.04
C LEU A 103 9.74 2.65 2.97
N ASP A 104 9.64 1.85 1.91
CA ASP A 104 10.57 1.88 0.79
C ASP A 104 10.60 3.24 0.09
N GLY A 105 9.42 3.85 -0.13
CA GLY A 105 9.30 5.18 -0.71
C GLY A 105 9.93 6.26 0.17
N LEU A 106 9.70 6.17 1.49
CA LEU A 106 10.27 7.06 2.48
C LEU A 106 11.79 7.03 2.48
N VAL A 107 12.38 5.83 2.53
CA VAL A 107 13.86 5.64 2.51
C VAL A 107 14.47 6.19 1.22
N MET A 108 13.81 5.99 0.09
CA MET A 108 14.29 6.49 -1.21
C MET A 108 14.23 8.02 -1.28
N LEU A 109 13.13 8.62 -0.87
CA LEU A 109 12.94 10.06 -0.91
C LEU A 109 13.85 10.80 0.09
N THR A 110 14.03 10.24 1.29
CA THR A 110 15.00 10.78 2.27
C THR A 110 16.39 10.84 1.69
N TYR A 111 16.79 9.82 0.94
CA TYR A 111 18.11 9.80 0.31
C TYR A 111 18.24 10.83 -0.82
N PHE A 112 17.19 11.05 -1.61
CA PHE A 112 17.17 12.14 -2.60
C PHE A 112 17.34 13.49 -1.94
N ASN A 113 16.65 13.76 -0.83
CA ASN A 113 16.75 14.99 -0.07
C ASN A 113 18.16 15.20 0.49
N GLN A 114 18.79 14.15 1.03
CA GLN A 114 20.19 14.22 1.51
C GLN A 114 21.19 14.60 0.40
N LEU A 115 21.03 14.04 -0.79
CA LEU A 115 21.87 14.38 -1.94
C LEU A 115 21.64 15.83 -2.39
N ARG A 116 20.41 16.33 -2.28
CA ARG A 116 20.06 17.73 -2.54
C ARG A 116 20.69 18.69 -1.53
N GLU A 117 20.67 18.33 -0.25
CA GLU A 117 21.34 19.10 0.83
C GLU A 117 22.87 19.18 0.63
N GLN A 118 23.46 18.16 0.02
CA GLN A 118 24.88 18.16 -0.39
C GLN A 118 25.18 19.03 -1.63
N GLY A 119 24.18 19.74 -2.16
CA GLY A 119 24.34 20.66 -3.29
C GLY A 119 24.23 20.04 -4.69
N LYS A 120 23.82 18.76 -4.78
CA LYS A 120 23.63 18.11 -6.09
C LYS A 120 22.42 18.66 -6.80
N SER A 121 22.46 18.68 -8.13
CA SER A 121 21.28 19.02 -8.93
C SER A 121 20.13 18.02 -8.70
N VAL A 122 18.89 18.41 -8.96
CA VAL A 122 17.73 17.50 -8.84
C VAL A 122 17.94 16.22 -9.64
N ARG A 123 18.39 16.40 -10.89
CA ARG A 123 18.62 15.27 -11.80
C ARG A 123 19.71 14.33 -11.30
N ASP A 124 20.83 14.88 -10.82
CA ASP A 124 21.94 14.07 -10.32
C ASP A 124 21.55 13.35 -9.02
N ALA A 125 20.84 14.03 -8.12
CA ALA A 125 20.33 13.44 -6.89
C ALA A 125 19.37 12.27 -7.16
N VAL A 126 18.48 12.42 -8.14
CA VAL A 126 17.53 11.38 -8.54
C VAL A 126 18.23 10.19 -9.18
N VAL A 127 19.14 10.43 -10.14
CA VAL A 127 19.87 9.35 -10.84
C VAL A 127 20.78 8.59 -9.88
N GLU A 128 21.61 9.29 -9.14
CA GLU A 128 22.55 8.68 -8.21
C GLU A 128 21.81 7.99 -7.04
N GLY A 129 20.76 8.64 -6.51
CA GLY A 129 19.94 8.09 -5.45
C GLY A 129 19.21 6.83 -5.87
N SER A 130 18.66 6.80 -7.07
CA SER A 130 18.01 5.59 -7.62
C SER A 130 18.99 4.44 -7.83
N LEU A 131 20.17 4.72 -8.39
CA LEU A 131 21.20 3.70 -8.61
C LEU A 131 21.74 3.14 -7.28
N THR A 132 21.98 4.00 -6.30
CA THR A 132 22.51 3.60 -4.99
C THR A 132 21.49 2.78 -4.21
N ARG A 133 20.21 3.13 -4.30
CA ARG A 133 19.11 2.45 -3.58
C ARG A 133 18.55 1.24 -4.32
N LEU A 134 18.85 1.07 -5.59
CA LEU A 134 18.39 -0.07 -6.40
C LEU A 134 18.70 -1.40 -5.71
N ARG A 135 19.96 -1.59 -5.33
CA ARG A 135 20.44 -2.86 -4.75
C ARG A 135 19.79 -3.18 -3.40
N PRO A 136 19.75 -2.27 -2.39
CA PRO A 136 19.05 -2.52 -1.15
C PRO A 136 17.55 -2.81 -1.33
N VAL A 137 16.87 -2.02 -2.15
CA VAL A 137 15.42 -2.17 -2.38
C VAL A 137 15.10 -3.51 -3.06
N LEU A 138 15.87 -3.91 -4.07
CA LEU A 138 15.72 -5.23 -4.68
C LEU A 138 16.00 -6.37 -3.70
N MET A 139 17.03 -6.24 -2.86
CA MET A 139 17.35 -7.26 -1.86
C MET A 139 16.25 -7.41 -0.82
N THR A 140 15.71 -6.31 -0.29
CA THR A 140 14.59 -6.37 0.68
C THR A 140 13.34 -6.99 0.06
N ALA A 141 13.00 -6.63 -1.17
CA ALA A 141 11.85 -7.22 -1.87
C ALA A 141 12.02 -8.72 -2.14
N LEU A 142 13.23 -9.15 -2.55
CA LEU A 142 13.51 -10.56 -2.78
C LEU A 142 13.51 -11.36 -1.48
N VAL A 143 14.20 -10.89 -0.45
CA VAL A 143 14.26 -11.58 0.86
C VAL A 143 12.86 -11.70 1.46
N ALA A 144 12.08 -10.63 1.46
CA ALA A 144 10.71 -10.66 1.92
C ALA A 144 9.84 -11.61 1.08
N SER A 145 9.94 -11.56 -0.26
CA SER A 145 9.20 -12.46 -1.13
C SER A 145 9.55 -13.93 -0.87
N PHE A 146 10.84 -14.27 -0.75
CA PHE A 146 11.28 -15.63 -0.41
C PHE A 146 10.80 -16.06 0.97
N GLY A 147 10.75 -15.16 1.95
CA GLY A 147 10.20 -15.44 3.29
C GLY A 147 8.73 -15.84 3.26
N PHE A 148 7.94 -15.31 2.31
CA PHE A 148 6.53 -15.66 2.15
C PHE A 148 6.29 -16.89 1.24
N VAL A 149 7.29 -17.38 0.49
CA VAL A 149 7.13 -18.56 -0.39
C VAL A 149 6.60 -19.79 0.37
N PRO A 150 7.11 -20.17 1.54
CA PRO A 150 6.59 -21.33 2.27
C PRO A 150 5.09 -21.18 2.59
N MET A 151 4.63 -19.97 2.93
CA MET A 151 3.21 -19.69 3.18
C MET A 151 2.38 -19.73 1.89
N ALA A 152 2.93 -19.30 0.77
CA ALA A 152 2.26 -19.33 -0.53
C ALA A 152 2.09 -20.78 -1.05
N LEU A 153 3.00 -21.67 -0.68
CA LEU A 153 2.97 -23.09 -1.04
C LEU A 153 2.27 -23.97 0.01
N ALA A 154 1.84 -23.39 1.15
CA ALA A 154 1.22 -24.13 2.23
C ALA A 154 0.01 -24.94 1.75
N THR A 155 -0.10 -26.18 2.24
CA THR A 155 -1.21 -27.10 2.00
C THR A 155 -1.68 -27.67 3.34
N GLY A 156 -2.98 -27.83 3.52
CA GLY A 156 -3.55 -28.38 4.77
C GLY A 156 -4.37 -27.35 5.55
N ALA A 157 -4.62 -27.66 6.83
CA ALA A 157 -5.41 -26.82 7.72
C ALA A 157 -4.72 -25.46 7.94
N GLY A 158 -5.43 -24.36 7.70
CA GLY A 158 -4.89 -23.00 7.82
C GLY A 158 -4.27 -22.42 6.53
N ALA A 159 -3.99 -23.22 5.50
CA ALA A 159 -3.48 -22.75 4.23
C ALA A 159 -4.44 -21.75 3.54
N GLU A 160 -5.74 -21.91 3.74
CA GLU A 160 -6.76 -21.00 3.22
C GLU A 160 -6.60 -19.55 3.70
N VAL A 161 -6.02 -19.36 4.89
CA VAL A 161 -5.75 -18.04 5.48
C VAL A 161 -4.37 -17.54 5.07
N GLN A 162 -3.36 -18.39 5.11
CA GLN A 162 -1.96 -18.00 4.90
C GLN A 162 -1.64 -17.72 3.43
N LYS A 163 -2.17 -18.54 2.53
CA LYS A 163 -1.87 -18.50 1.10
C LYS A 163 -2.30 -17.20 0.41
N PRO A 164 -3.54 -16.70 0.57
CA PRO A 164 -3.93 -15.42 -0.04
C PRO A 164 -3.12 -14.23 0.47
N LEU A 165 -2.79 -14.21 1.77
CA LEU A 165 -1.95 -13.18 2.36
C LEU A 165 -0.55 -13.18 1.72
N ALA A 166 0.09 -14.36 1.65
CA ALA A 166 1.43 -14.50 1.10
C ALA A 166 1.48 -14.09 -0.39
N ILE A 167 0.49 -14.51 -1.19
CA ILE A 167 0.41 -14.18 -2.62
C ILE A 167 0.26 -12.68 -2.84
N VAL A 168 -0.60 -12.00 -2.06
CA VAL A 168 -0.75 -10.54 -2.12
C VAL A 168 0.56 -9.84 -1.82
N VAL A 169 1.26 -10.27 -0.75
CA VAL A 169 2.52 -9.63 -0.33
C VAL A 169 3.61 -9.86 -1.36
N ILE A 170 3.81 -11.08 -1.85
CA ILE A 170 4.82 -11.39 -2.86
C ILE A 170 4.56 -10.59 -4.15
N GLY A 171 3.36 -10.69 -4.71
CA GLY A 171 3.00 -10.01 -5.95
C GLY A 171 3.05 -8.49 -5.83
N GLY A 172 2.57 -7.97 -4.71
CA GLY A 172 2.60 -6.54 -4.43
C GLY A 172 4.01 -6.00 -4.21
N LEU A 173 4.88 -6.71 -3.49
CA LEU A 173 6.28 -6.30 -3.28
C LEU A 173 7.04 -6.27 -4.60
N LEU A 174 6.98 -7.33 -5.40
CA LEU A 174 7.67 -7.38 -6.68
C LEU A 174 7.19 -6.26 -7.62
N SER A 175 5.86 -6.14 -7.81
CA SER A 175 5.28 -5.11 -8.66
C SER A 175 5.62 -3.70 -8.18
N SER A 176 5.44 -3.41 -6.88
CA SER A 176 5.70 -2.08 -6.31
C SER A 176 7.17 -1.71 -6.41
N THR A 177 8.09 -2.65 -6.25
CA THR A 177 9.53 -2.41 -6.36
C THR A 177 9.89 -1.95 -7.77
N PHE A 178 9.44 -2.68 -8.81
CA PHE A 178 9.70 -2.28 -10.20
C PHE A 178 9.06 -0.93 -10.53
N LEU A 179 7.80 -0.75 -10.17
CA LEU A 179 7.08 0.48 -10.49
C LEU A 179 7.65 1.70 -9.76
N LYS A 180 8.05 1.57 -8.50
CA LYS A 180 8.67 2.67 -7.74
C LYS A 180 10.02 3.08 -8.28
N LEU A 181 10.86 2.14 -8.68
CA LEU A 181 12.17 2.45 -9.25
C LEU A 181 12.06 3.31 -10.52
N ILE A 182 10.95 3.22 -11.24
CA ILE A 182 10.68 4.03 -12.43
C ILE A 182 9.88 5.28 -12.08
N LEU A 183 8.80 5.14 -11.32
CA LEU A 183 7.82 6.21 -11.10
C LEU A 183 8.30 7.25 -10.09
N LEU A 184 8.94 6.83 -9.01
CA LEU A 184 9.38 7.75 -7.94
C LEU A 184 10.39 8.79 -8.44
N PRO A 185 11.45 8.41 -9.22
CA PRO A 185 12.34 9.36 -9.87
C PRO A 185 11.63 10.35 -10.78
N VAL A 186 10.69 9.86 -11.59
CA VAL A 186 9.96 10.69 -12.55
C VAL A 186 9.05 11.69 -11.83
N LEU A 187 8.32 11.24 -10.81
CA LEU A 187 7.45 12.11 -10.02
C LEU A 187 8.26 13.17 -9.27
N TYR A 188 9.38 12.80 -8.66
CA TYR A 188 10.23 13.73 -7.93
C TYR A 188 10.79 14.83 -8.86
N ASP A 189 11.33 14.47 -10.03
CA ASP A 189 11.83 15.42 -11.02
C ASP A 189 10.71 16.34 -11.55
N TRP A 190 9.51 15.80 -11.73
CA TRP A 190 8.35 16.57 -12.22
C TRP A 190 7.86 17.61 -11.20
N PHE A 191 7.71 17.21 -9.95
CA PHE A 191 7.25 18.10 -8.87
C PHE A 191 8.27 19.20 -8.55
N GLU A 192 9.55 18.86 -8.48
CA GLU A 192 10.62 19.83 -8.19
C GLU A 192 10.78 20.89 -9.30
N LYS A 193 10.54 20.50 -10.56
CA LYS A 193 10.51 21.46 -11.67
C LYS A 193 9.32 22.42 -11.58
N GLN A 194 8.23 21.98 -11.02
CA GLN A 194 7.02 22.79 -10.87
C GLN A 194 7.23 23.85 -9.77
N ASP A 195 7.88 23.51 -8.65
CA ASP A 195 8.21 24.45 -7.58
C ASP A 195 9.13 25.56 -8.05
N ARG A 196 10.13 25.26 -8.86
CA ARG A 196 11.01 26.27 -9.45
C ARG A 196 10.28 27.26 -10.38
N ARG A 197 9.29 26.80 -11.11
CA ARG A 197 8.48 27.69 -11.96
C ARG A 197 7.63 28.65 -11.14
N VAL A 198 7.09 28.21 -10.01
CA VAL A 198 6.30 29.06 -9.11
C VAL A 198 7.20 30.12 -8.46
N GLN A 199 8.40 29.75 -8.00
CA GLN A 199 9.35 30.70 -7.41
C GLN A 199 9.91 31.72 -8.42
N SER A 200 10.08 31.34 -9.69
CA SER A 200 10.54 32.26 -10.74
C SER A 200 9.45 33.23 -11.22
N THR A 201 8.19 33.00 -10.88
CA THR A 201 7.05 33.83 -11.28
C THR A 201 6.69 34.88 -10.20
N VAL A 202 7.30 34.82 -9.00
CA VAL A 202 7.14 35.87 -7.98
C VAL A 202 8.14 36.99 -8.30
N PRO A 203 7.67 38.18 -8.70
CA PRO A 203 8.58 39.32 -9.00
C PRO A 203 9.34 39.73 -7.73
N GLN A 204 10.66 39.83 -7.82
CA GLN A 204 11.53 40.41 -6.77
C GLN A 204 11.32 41.92 -6.63
N SER A 205 10.11 42.38 -6.47
CA SER A 205 9.77 43.81 -6.46
C SER A 205 9.52 44.39 -5.06
N VAL A 206 10.11 43.86 -4.01
CA VAL A 206 9.93 44.40 -2.63
C VAL A 206 11.25 44.64 -1.88
N GLU A 207 12.43 44.50 -2.48
CA GLU A 207 13.69 44.69 -1.71
C GLU A 207 14.52 45.89 -2.09
N THR A 208 13.89 46.97 -2.58
CA THR A 208 14.54 48.27 -2.75
C THR A 208 13.63 49.42 -2.30
N ARG A 209 13.30 49.46 -0.99
CA ARG A 209 12.87 50.68 -0.30
C ARG A 209 13.07 50.50 1.21
N GLY A 210 14.20 50.92 1.73
CA GLY A 210 14.51 51.02 3.13
C GLY A 210 15.88 51.60 3.30
#